data_bb062cb36f54e1eb40abed22edd1e554
#
_entry.id   bb062cb36f54e1eb40abed22edd1e554
#
_cell.length_a   1.000
_cell.length_b   1.000
_cell.length_c   1.000
_cell.angle_alpha   90.00
_cell.angle_beta   90.00
_cell.angle_gamma   90.00
#
_symmetry.space_group_name_H-M   'P 1'
#
loop_
_entity.id
_entity.type
_entity.pdbx_description
1 polymer ?
#
loop_
_entity_poly.entity_id
_entity_poly.type
_entity_poly.pdbx_seq_one_letter_code
_entity_poly.pdbx_strand_id
1 'polypeptide(L)'
;MTVILRPGDRGDLVGVLQATLNRDYPLYSRLVVDGEYGLATTAVVTEFQRRAASDVAEPGTADTTTLRRLGLNFDPIPPAGARPVYYSFAGTWGHWSQGPPFDVGSALEGEGRVRNQPVAYPASGFLNPDPHTSYRESVALGVGEGIRLILLNPGPFILAGYSQGAEVVVRLMMLMTDGGPLAHRADDLGRVITFGSPCRPPGRTLLGNNPQGAGISGDYTPQRFRDRTFDFVLDGDIYPTTTDDTLLEQFYDLLVLAELSVPFAVAVLQFLQANILFGGLGGPLGNVGRMTVPTALSGFGGVDFVKAVRTMQVVSEFLIRNPHVHYHDWPNFDGHTAVERAKQLLRDITSPI
;
A
#
# COMPACT_ATOMS: atom_id res chain seq x y z
N MET A 1 -16.28 15.16 12.35
CA MET A 1 -15.52 13.91 12.12
C MET A 1 -14.79 13.54 13.39
N THR A 2 -14.72 12.26 13.74
CA THR A 2 -14.14 11.81 15.00
C THR A 2 -12.64 11.64 14.81
N VAL A 3 -11.83 12.44 15.48
CA VAL A 3 -10.37 12.29 15.49
C VAL A 3 -10.00 11.10 16.38
N ILE A 4 -9.12 10.24 15.89
CA ILE A 4 -8.52 9.13 16.64
C ILE A 4 -7.02 9.17 16.34
N LEU A 5 -6.18 9.17 17.39
CA LEU A 5 -4.74 9.09 17.26
C LEU A 5 -4.27 7.69 17.69
N ARG A 6 -3.41 7.09 16.86
CA ARG A 6 -2.96 5.69 17.01
C ARG A 6 -1.44 5.57 17.00
N PRO A 7 -0.89 4.46 17.51
CA PRO A 7 0.51 4.13 17.33
C PRO A 7 0.91 4.21 15.84
N GLY A 8 2.01 4.93 15.56
CA GLY A 8 2.48 5.22 14.20
C GLY A 8 2.05 6.58 13.65
N ASP A 9 1.05 7.25 14.22
CA ASP A 9 0.66 8.61 13.80
C ASP A 9 1.76 9.62 14.10
N ARG A 10 1.84 10.66 13.25
CA ARG A 10 2.79 11.76 13.39
C ARG A 10 2.11 13.10 13.15
N GLY A 11 2.60 14.14 13.81
CA GLY A 11 2.20 15.52 13.55
C GLY A 11 1.78 16.28 14.80
N ASP A 12 1.35 17.52 14.56
CA ASP A 12 1.09 18.50 15.63
C ASP A 12 0.04 18.02 16.64
N LEU A 13 -0.98 17.29 16.19
CA LEU A 13 -2.02 16.75 17.09
C LEU A 13 -1.45 15.70 18.05
N VAL A 14 -0.46 14.91 17.61
CA VAL A 14 0.26 13.98 18.50
C VAL A 14 1.10 14.78 19.51
N GLY A 15 1.78 15.84 19.05
CA GLY A 15 2.53 16.74 19.94
C GLY A 15 1.65 17.40 21.00
N VAL A 16 0.45 17.84 20.63
CA VAL A 16 -0.54 18.40 21.56
C VAL A 16 -0.99 17.34 22.58
N LEU A 17 -1.24 16.10 22.14
CA LEU A 17 -1.56 14.98 23.04
C LEU A 17 -0.42 14.73 24.04
N GLN A 18 0.83 14.63 23.56
CA GLN A 18 2.02 14.42 24.39
C GLN A 18 2.21 15.54 25.42
N ALA A 19 2.11 16.80 24.98
CA ALA A 19 2.23 17.96 25.86
C ALA A 19 1.12 17.99 26.93
N THR A 20 -0.10 17.66 26.56
CA THR A 20 -1.24 17.58 27.48
C THR A 20 -1.04 16.49 28.52
N LEU A 21 -0.62 15.28 28.11
CA LEU A 21 -0.32 14.19 29.04
C LEU A 21 0.78 14.57 30.02
N ASN A 22 1.87 15.21 29.56
CA ASN A 22 2.95 15.67 30.41
C ASN A 22 2.52 16.75 31.41
N ARG A 23 1.70 17.71 30.98
CA ARG A 23 1.22 18.81 31.81
C ARG A 23 0.26 18.29 32.89
N ASP A 24 -0.70 17.48 32.53
CA ASP A 24 -1.81 17.13 33.42
C ASP A 24 -1.55 15.85 34.22
N TYR A 25 -0.60 15.02 33.76
CA TYR A 25 -0.27 13.74 34.38
C TYR A 25 1.23 13.52 34.61
N PRO A 26 1.95 14.48 35.24
CA PRO A 26 3.41 14.44 35.35
C PRO A 26 3.94 13.28 36.22
N LEU A 27 3.08 12.63 36.98
CA LEU A 27 3.46 11.46 37.81
C LEU A 27 3.86 10.24 36.99
N TYR A 28 3.29 10.06 35.79
CA TYR A 28 3.58 8.91 34.92
C TYR A 28 3.82 9.28 33.45
N SER A 29 3.69 10.55 33.06
CA SER A 29 4.00 11.03 31.74
C SER A 29 5.22 11.94 31.76
N ARG A 30 6.24 11.55 30.98
CA ARG A 30 7.46 12.33 30.69
C ARG A 30 7.88 12.12 29.25
N LEU A 31 6.93 12.31 28.34
CA LEU A 31 7.13 12.11 26.91
C LEU A 31 8.02 13.21 26.33
N VAL A 32 8.86 12.84 25.38
CA VAL A 32 9.41 13.83 24.45
C VAL A 32 8.24 14.32 23.60
N VAL A 33 8.06 15.63 23.48
CA VAL A 33 7.01 16.22 22.62
C VAL A 33 7.60 16.33 21.22
N ASP A 34 7.68 15.19 20.55
CA ASP A 34 8.27 15.03 19.20
C ASP A 34 7.22 14.92 18.09
N GLY A 35 5.94 14.84 18.46
CA GLY A 35 4.86 14.64 17.51
C GLY A 35 4.82 13.23 16.92
N GLU A 36 5.52 12.25 17.50
CA GLU A 36 5.49 10.86 17.08
C GLU A 36 4.72 10.00 18.09
N TYR A 37 3.67 9.31 17.62
CA TYR A 37 2.94 8.36 18.44
C TYR A 37 3.69 7.02 18.49
N GLY A 38 4.84 7.05 19.19
CA GLY A 38 5.69 5.88 19.39
C GLY A 38 5.23 5.01 20.58
N LEU A 39 6.05 4.01 20.92
CA LEU A 39 5.80 3.09 22.04
C LEU A 39 5.66 3.81 23.38
N ALA A 40 6.43 4.88 23.61
CA ALA A 40 6.36 5.67 24.84
C ALA A 40 4.99 6.35 24.96
N THR A 41 4.51 6.99 23.90
CA THR A 41 3.19 7.63 23.85
C THR A 41 2.08 6.59 24.04
N THR A 42 2.19 5.43 23.38
CA THR A 42 1.26 4.32 23.53
C THR A 42 1.16 3.85 24.98
N ALA A 43 2.30 3.64 25.64
CA ALA A 43 2.34 3.20 27.04
C ALA A 43 1.67 4.22 27.99
N VAL A 44 1.94 5.52 27.81
CA VAL A 44 1.35 6.57 28.64
C VAL A 44 -0.16 6.69 28.40
N VAL A 45 -0.63 6.60 27.14
CA VAL A 45 -2.06 6.60 26.83
C VAL A 45 -2.75 5.38 27.44
N THR A 46 -2.14 4.20 27.36
CA THR A 46 -2.67 2.98 27.99
C THR A 46 -2.82 3.17 29.50
N GLU A 47 -1.79 3.73 30.17
CA GLU A 47 -1.82 3.98 31.62
C GLU A 47 -2.87 5.03 31.98
N PHE A 48 -3.02 6.09 31.18
CA PHE A 48 -4.09 7.06 31.34
C PHE A 48 -5.48 6.39 31.27
N GLN A 49 -5.72 5.59 30.24
CA GLN A 49 -6.99 4.88 30.05
C GLN A 49 -7.30 3.95 31.20
N ARG A 50 -6.31 3.20 31.69
CA ARG A 50 -6.43 2.31 32.84
C ARG A 50 -6.83 3.08 34.12
N ARG A 51 -6.20 4.25 34.37
CA ARG A 51 -6.49 5.09 35.54
C ARG A 51 -7.83 5.81 35.42
N ALA A 52 -8.21 6.21 34.23
CA ALA A 52 -9.47 6.88 33.96
C ALA A 52 -10.67 5.89 33.93
N ALA A 53 -10.45 4.60 34.20
CA ALA A 53 -11.46 3.54 34.10
C ALA A 53 -12.26 3.61 32.79
N SER A 54 -11.55 3.75 31.66
CA SER A 54 -12.16 3.92 30.36
C SER A 54 -12.41 2.57 29.70
N ASP A 55 -13.64 2.31 29.32
CA ASP A 55 -13.94 1.24 28.38
C ASP A 55 -13.47 1.72 26.98
N VAL A 56 -12.32 1.26 26.57
CA VAL A 56 -11.73 1.55 25.25
C VAL A 56 -11.61 0.25 24.47
N ALA A 57 -11.98 0.31 23.19
CA ALA A 57 -11.90 -0.85 22.32
C ALA A 57 -10.45 -1.29 22.08
N GLU A 58 -9.52 -0.32 22.00
CA GLU A 58 -8.10 -0.56 21.73
C GLU A 58 -7.23 0.19 22.75
N PRO A 59 -6.68 -0.49 23.77
CA PRO A 59 -5.74 0.15 24.70
C PRO A 59 -4.53 0.77 23.99
N GLY A 60 -4.17 1.98 24.39
CA GLY A 60 -3.08 2.72 23.76
C GLY A 60 -3.47 3.49 22.49
N THR A 61 -4.73 3.42 22.05
CA THR A 61 -5.29 4.29 21.02
C THR A 61 -6.01 5.46 21.69
N ALA A 62 -5.65 6.70 21.35
CA ALA A 62 -6.35 7.89 21.85
C ALA A 62 -7.61 8.13 21.00
N ASP A 63 -8.67 7.39 21.32
CA ASP A 63 -10.00 7.54 20.72
C ASP A 63 -10.72 8.82 21.20
N THR A 64 -11.89 9.08 20.65
CA THR A 64 -12.70 10.26 21.01
C THR A 64 -12.98 10.34 22.51
N THR A 65 -13.20 9.19 23.16
CA THR A 65 -13.46 9.15 24.60
C THR A 65 -12.21 9.56 25.39
N THR A 66 -11.06 9.02 25.00
CA THR A 66 -9.76 9.34 25.56
C THR A 66 -9.43 10.84 25.39
N LEU A 67 -9.56 11.35 24.15
CA LEU A 67 -9.29 12.74 23.82
C LEU A 67 -10.22 13.71 24.59
N ARG A 68 -11.52 13.39 24.65
CA ARG A 68 -12.49 14.20 25.40
C ARG A 68 -12.16 14.24 26.89
N ARG A 69 -11.75 13.13 27.49
CA ARG A 69 -11.34 13.07 28.90
C ARG A 69 -10.07 13.84 29.19
N LEU A 70 -9.19 13.97 28.20
CA LEU A 70 -8.02 14.86 28.24
C LEU A 70 -8.36 16.32 27.97
N GLY A 71 -9.61 16.67 27.73
CA GLY A 71 -10.03 18.02 27.37
C GLY A 71 -9.58 18.46 25.98
N LEU A 72 -9.20 17.50 25.13
CA LEU A 72 -8.73 17.77 23.79
C LEU A 72 -9.90 17.71 22.78
N ASN A 73 -10.10 18.81 22.10
CA ASN A 73 -11.01 18.90 20.96
C ASN A 73 -10.18 19.34 19.75
N PHE A 74 -9.96 18.42 18.83
CA PHE A 74 -9.14 18.69 17.65
C PHE A 74 -9.99 19.12 16.48
N ASP A 75 -10.03 20.42 16.21
CA ASP A 75 -10.37 20.94 14.91
C ASP A 75 -9.07 21.05 14.09
N PRO A 76 -8.94 20.37 12.97
CA PRO A 76 -7.71 20.40 12.18
C PRO A 76 -7.46 21.81 11.62
N ILE A 77 -6.47 22.52 12.17
CA ILE A 77 -5.99 23.80 11.64
C ILE A 77 -4.65 23.54 10.95
N PRO A 78 -4.55 23.78 9.63
CA PRO A 78 -3.26 23.63 8.95
C PRO A 78 -2.30 24.72 9.44
N PRO A 79 -1.07 24.39 9.87
CA PRO A 79 -0.04 25.41 10.10
C PRO A 79 0.35 26.06 8.77
N ALA A 80 0.39 27.39 8.73
CA ALA A 80 0.88 28.16 7.58
C ALA A 80 2.35 27.80 7.30
N GLY A 81 2.67 27.35 6.08
CA GLY A 81 4.02 26.96 5.68
C GLY A 81 4.44 25.55 6.11
N ALA A 82 3.50 24.67 6.47
CA ALA A 82 3.81 23.28 6.82
C ALA A 82 4.39 22.50 5.64
N ARG A 83 5.39 21.67 5.94
CA ARG A 83 5.93 20.69 5.00
C ARG A 83 4.82 19.76 4.51
N PRO A 84 4.81 19.35 3.22
CA PRO A 84 3.84 18.38 2.75
C PRO A 84 3.97 17.08 3.54
N VAL A 85 2.82 16.44 3.83
CA VAL A 85 2.81 15.13 4.46
C VAL A 85 3.10 14.08 3.39
N TYR A 86 4.07 13.23 3.63
CA TYR A 86 4.42 12.11 2.76
C TYR A 86 3.84 10.82 3.35
N TYR A 87 2.75 10.33 2.78
CA TYR A 87 2.13 9.08 3.19
C TYR A 87 2.78 7.91 2.47
N SER A 88 3.38 6.98 3.22
CA SER A 88 4.02 5.79 2.69
C SER A 88 3.24 4.52 3.04
N PHE A 89 2.92 3.71 2.00
CA PHE A 89 2.19 2.46 2.11
C PHE A 89 3.08 1.30 1.71
N ALA A 90 3.32 0.38 2.66
CA ALA A 90 4.15 -0.80 2.45
C ALA A 90 3.52 -1.77 1.45
N GLY A 91 4.32 -2.65 0.86
CA GLY A 91 3.85 -3.78 0.05
C GLY A 91 3.40 -4.96 0.92
N THR A 92 2.86 -5.99 0.27
CA THR A 92 2.42 -7.24 0.89
C THR A 92 3.51 -7.81 1.81
N TRP A 93 3.10 -8.22 3.02
CA TRP A 93 3.95 -8.69 4.14
C TRP A 93 4.99 -7.68 4.63
N GLY A 94 4.95 -6.45 4.13
CA GLY A 94 5.85 -5.39 4.56
C GLY A 94 5.41 -4.77 5.89
N HIS A 95 6.38 -4.43 6.73
CA HIS A 95 6.11 -3.59 7.88
C HIS A 95 5.91 -2.14 7.41
N TRP A 96 4.98 -1.39 8.02
CA TRP A 96 4.65 -0.02 7.65
C TRP A 96 5.85 0.96 7.66
N SER A 97 6.89 0.67 8.44
CA SER A 97 8.12 1.47 8.55
C SER A 97 9.29 0.91 7.74
N GLN A 98 9.03 0.21 6.64
CA GLN A 98 10.04 -0.41 5.79
C GLN A 98 9.66 -0.36 4.31
N GLY A 99 10.67 -0.54 3.45
CA GLY A 99 10.51 -0.67 2.01
C GLY A 99 10.59 0.65 1.23
N PRO A 100 10.53 0.59 -0.10
CA PRO A 100 10.83 1.70 -0.99
C PRO A 100 10.10 3.00 -0.66
N PRO A 101 8.78 3.02 -0.40
CA PRO A 101 8.07 4.26 -0.06
C PRO A 101 8.56 4.87 1.26
N PHE A 102 8.74 4.04 2.29
CA PHE A 102 9.19 4.51 3.60
C PHE A 102 10.60 5.10 3.54
N ASP A 103 11.53 4.44 2.83
CA ASP A 103 12.93 4.88 2.74
C ASP A 103 13.10 6.18 1.98
N VAL A 104 12.24 6.43 0.97
CA VAL A 104 12.16 7.73 0.30
C VAL A 104 11.65 8.80 1.27
N GLY A 105 10.53 8.55 1.95
CA GLY A 105 9.93 9.50 2.88
C GLY A 105 10.86 9.84 4.06
N SER A 106 11.49 8.83 4.65
CA SER A 106 12.43 8.99 5.77
C SER A 106 13.66 9.82 5.38
N ALA A 107 14.21 9.60 4.19
CA ALA A 107 15.34 10.39 3.70
C ALA A 107 14.95 11.87 3.50
N LEU A 108 13.79 12.14 2.88
CA LEU A 108 13.31 13.50 2.65
C LEU A 108 12.91 14.22 3.94
N GLU A 109 12.41 13.50 4.93
CA GLU A 109 12.15 14.03 6.27
C GLU A 109 13.45 14.44 6.95
N GLY A 110 14.49 13.59 6.89
CA GLY A 110 15.84 13.93 7.39
C GLY A 110 16.44 15.16 6.71
N GLU A 111 16.05 15.45 5.47
CA GLU A 111 16.43 16.67 4.74
C GLU A 111 15.51 17.87 5.02
N GLY A 112 14.51 17.71 5.85
CA GLY A 112 13.57 18.78 6.20
C GLY A 112 12.56 19.13 5.11
N ARG A 113 12.33 18.27 4.11
CA ARG A 113 11.50 18.55 2.94
C ARG A 113 10.05 18.12 3.08
N VAL A 114 9.81 17.04 3.79
CA VAL A 114 8.49 16.48 4.03
C VAL A 114 8.34 16.11 5.51
N ARG A 115 7.13 15.78 5.92
CA ARG A 115 6.84 15.04 7.13
C ARG A 115 6.43 13.62 6.72
N ASN A 116 7.26 12.63 7.04
CA ASN A 116 6.98 11.25 6.70
C ASN A 116 5.93 10.67 7.64
N GLN A 117 4.79 10.23 7.08
CA GLN A 117 3.71 9.57 7.79
C GLN A 117 3.49 8.19 7.20
N PRO A 118 4.21 7.17 7.68
CA PRO A 118 3.94 5.80 7.27
C PRO A 118 2.56 5.36 7.73
N VAL A 119 1.85 4.62 6.87
CA VAL A 119 0.47 4.20 7.12
C VAL A 119 0.46 2.76 7.62
N ALA A 120 0.03 2.59 8.87
CA ALA A 120 -0.07 1.26 9.48
C ALA A 120 -1.35 0.57 9.02
N TYR A 121 -1.20 -0.53 8.29
CA TYR A 121 -2.27 -1.40 7.87
C TYR A 121 -1.74 -2.85 7.80
N PRO A 122 -2.60 -3.88 7.74
CA PRO A 122 -2.14 -5.27 7.84
C PRO A 122 -1.13 -5.70 6.79
N ALA A 123 -1.17 -5.12 5.57
CA ALA A 123 -0.37 -5.52 4.41
C ALA A 123 -0.40 -7.04 4.17
N SER A 124 -1.55 -7.67 4.45
CA SER A 124 -1.76 -9.11 4.36
C SER A 124 -1.72 -9.57 2.91
N GLY A 125 -1.10 -10.71 2.66
CA GLY A 125 -0.99 -11.32 1.35
C GLY A 125 -1.98 -12.45 1.14
N PHE A 126 -1.92 -13.04 -0.05
CA PHE A 126 -2.73 -14.18 -0.49
C PHE A 126 -2.48 -15.46 0.33
N LEU A 127 -1.40 -15.52 1.07
CA LEU A 127 -0.86 -16.71 1.72
C LEU A 127 -0.50 -16.39 3.18
N ASN A 128 -1.31 -15.59 3.84
CA ASN A 128 -1.02 -15.21 5.21
C ASN A 128 -1.17 -16.41 6.17
N PRO A 129 -0.17 -16.69 7.03
CA PRO A 129 -0.34 -17.63 8.13
C PRO A 129 -1.36 -17.13 9.17
N ASP A 130 -1.69 -15.83 9.19
CA ASP A 130 -2.78 -15.29 9.97
C ASP A 130 -4.08 -15.35 9.12
N PRO A 131 -5.04 -16.24 9.44
CA PRO A 131 -6.24 -16.46 8.63
C PRO A 131 -7.27 -15.31 8.72
N HIS A 132 -6.95 -14.20 9.40
CA HIS A 132 -7.96 -13.22 9.79
C HIS A 132 -8.09 -12.02 8.85
N THR A 133 -7.22 -11.86 7.83
CA THR A 133 -7.31 -10.70 6.92
C THR A 133 -6.93 -11.10 5.50
N SER A 134 -7.89 -11.10 4.59
CA SER A 134 -7.64 -11.30 3.16
C SER A 134 -6.86 -10.14 2.55
N TYR A 135 -6.27 -10.33 1.37
CA TYR A 135 -5.62 -9.25 0.62
C TYR A 135 -6.57 -8.07 0.39
N ARG A 136 -7.80 -8.34 -0.05
CA ARG A 136 -8.81 -7.32 -0.32
C ARG A 136 -9.21 -6.55 0.93
N GLU A 137 -9.36 -7.23 2.05
CA GLU A 137 -9.66 -6.59 3.32
C GLU A 137 -8.48 -5.74 3.81
N SER A 138 -7.26 -6.23 3.66
CA SER A 138 -6.03 -5.48 3.95
C SER A 138 -5.96 -4.18 3.15
N VAL A 139 -6.23 -4.23 1.84
CA VAL A 139 -6.32 -3.02 0.99
C VAL A 139 -7.41 -2.07 1.50
N ALA A 140 -8.60 -2.59 1.84
CA ALA A 140 -9.70 -1.78 2.35
C ALA A 140 -9.35 -1.09 3.68
N LEU A 141 -8.67 -1.80 4.59
CA LEU A 141 -8.17 -1.23 5.85
C LEU A 141 -7.10 -0.17 5.60
N GLY A 142 -6.18 -0.41 4.66
CA GLY A 142 -5.18 0.59 4.24
C GLY A 142 -5.82 1.86 3.67
N VAL A 143 -6.86 1.72 2.85
CA VAL A 143 -7.65 2.85 2.33
C VAL A 143 -8.35 3.59 3.47
N GLY A 144 -8.99 2.88 4.39
CA GLY A 144 -9.66 3.47 5.56
C GLY A 144 -8.70 4.28 6.44
N GLU A 145 -7.51 3.75 6.71
CA GLU A 145 -6.49 4.45 7.48
C GLU A 145 -5.91 5.64 6.70
N GLY A 146 -5.68 5.49 5.39
CA GLY A 146 -5.28 6.59 4.53
C GLY A 146 -6.29 7.75 4.53
N ILE A 147 -7.60 7.45 4.43
CA ILE A 147 -8.67 8.46 4.55
C ILE A 147 -8.57 9.18 5.89
N ARG A 148 -8.47 8.42 6.99
CA ARG A 148 -8.38 8.97 8.34
C ARG A 148 -7.22 9.95 8.46
N LEU A 149 -6.02 9.54 8.03
CA LEU A 149 -4.80 10.36 8.13
C LEU A 149 -4.83 11.59 7.22
N ILE A 150 -5.34 11.47 5.98
CA ILE A 150 -5.48 12.58 5.04
C ILE A 150 -6.45 13.63 5.59
N LEU A 151 -7.54 13.20 6.23
CA LEU A 151 -8.51 14.12 6.82
C LEU A 151 -8.03 14.74 8.14
N LEU A 152 -7.18 14.03 8.87
CA LEU A 152 -6.56 14.51 10.09
C LEU A 152 -5.49 15.59 9.82
N ASN A 153 -4.83 15.53 8.67
CA ASN A 153 -3.73 16.42 8.31
C ASN A 153 -4.11 17.26 7.07
N PRO A 154 -4.73 18.43 7.26
CA PRO A 154 -5.04 19.33 6.14
C PRO A 154 -3.78 19.91 5.53
N GLY A 155 -3.87 20.34 4.26
CA GLY A 155 -2.76 20.91 3.49
C GLY A 155 -2.12 19.93 2.51
N PRO A 156 -1.01 20.31 1.85
CA PRO A 156 -0.43 19.54 0.77
C PRO A 156 0.13 18.20 1.23
N PHE A 157 0.01 17.19 0.38
CA PHE A 157 0.53 15.86 0.66
C PHE A 157 1.01 15.13 -0.59
N ILE A 158 1.79 14.08 -0.35
CA ILE A 158 2.35 13.16 -1.34
C ILE A 158 1.89 11.76 -0.95
N LEU A 159 1.50 10.95 -1.94
CA LEU A 159 1.20 9.54 -1.74
C LEU A 159 2.33 8.70 -2.32
N ALA A 160 2.76 7.68 -1.60
CA ALA A 160 3.74 6.73 -2.09
C ALA A 160 3.38 5.30 -1.69
N GLY A 161 3.40 4.37 -2.64
CA GLY A 161 3.01 2.98 -2.41
C GLY A 161 3.89 1.98 -3.15
N TYR A 162 4.07 0.82 -2.54
CA TYR A 162 4.76 -0.31 -3.15
C TYR A 162 3.81 -1.50 -3.25
N SER A 163 3.69 -2.12 -4.43
CA SER A 163 2.90 -3.34 -4.64
C SER A 163 1.45 -3.14 -4.14
N GLN A 164 0.99 -3.90 -3.14
CA GLN A 164 -0.32 -3.71 -2.50
C GLN A 164 -0.53 -2.27 -2.00
N GLY A 165 0.51 -1.64 -1.45
CA GLY A 165 0.44 -0.24 -1.03
C GLY A 165 0.22 0.73 -2.19
N ALA A 166 0.69 0.41 -3.40
CA ALA A 166 0.39 1.19 -4.60
C ALA A 166 -1.08 1.04 -5.01
N GLU A 167 -1.70 -0.13 -4.82
CA GLU A 167 -3.14 -0.29 -5.01
C GLU A 167 -3.94 0.56 -4.01
N VAL A 168 -3.55 0.56 -2.72
CA VAL A 168 -4.17 1.44 -1.71
C VAL A 168 -4.11 2.90 -2.16
N VAL A 169 -2.95 3.36 -2.64
CA VAL A 169 -2.76 4.73 -3.16
C VAL A 169 -3.70 5.03 -4.33
N VAL A 170 -3.83 4.12 -5.29
CA VAL A 170 -4.73 4.32 -6.45
C VAL A 170 -6.20 4.37 -6.00
N ARG A 171 -6.61 3.51 -5.07
CA ARG A 171 -7.97 3.55 -4.51
C ARG A 171 -8.25 4.84 -3.74
N LEU A 172 -7.27 5.40 -3.01
CA LEU A 172 -7.40 6.73 -2.41
C LEU A 172 -7.59 7.82 -3.48
N MET A 173 -6.85 7.77 -4.59
CA MET A 173 -7.03 8.69 -5.72
C MET A 173 -8.41 8.55 -6.37
N MET A 174 -8.96 7.33 -6.49
CA MET A 174 -10.33 7.14 -6.98
C MET A 174 -11.35 7.86 -6.08
N LEU A 175 -11.15 7.85 -4.77
CA LEU A 175 -12.00 8.57 -3.81
C LEU A 175 -11.83 10.11 -3.86
N MET A 176 -10.76 10.59 -4.51
CA MET A 176 -10.53 12.02 -4.76
C MET A 176 -11.10 12.50 -6.11
N THR A 177 -11.70 11.61 -6.90
CA THR A 177 -12.41 12.01 -8.11
C THR A 177 -13.75 12.68 -7.78
N ASP A 178 -14.38 13.30 -8.80
CA ASP A 178 -15.60 14.08 -8.62
C ASP A 178 -16.73 13.26 -7.96
N GLY A 179 -17.31 13.84 -6.91
CA GLY A 179 -18.33 13.17 -6.10
C GLY A 179 -17.80 12.19 -5.04
N GLY A 180 -16.51 11.91 -5.02
CA GLY A 180 -15.91 11.05 -4.01
C GLY A 180 -15.73 11.73 -2.64
N PRO A 181 -15.60 10.95 -1.55
CA PRO A 181 -15.51 11.49 -0.19
C PRO A 181 -14.25 12.33 0.07
N LEU A 182 -13.20 12.16 -0.72
CA LEU A 182 -11.96 12.94 -0.68
C LEU A 182 -11.84 13.95 -1.81
N ALA A 183 -12.89 14.19 -2.62
CA ALA A 183 -12.83 15.12 -3.76
C ALA A 183 -12.32 16.52 -3.37
N HIS A 184 -12.67 16.99 -2.18
CA HIS A 184 -12.24 18.28 -1.63
C HIS A 184 -10.73 18.33 -1.29
N ARG A 185 -10.04 17.19 -1.25
CA ARG A 185 -8.60 17.08 -0.98
C ARG A 185 -7.76 16.82 -2.24
N ALA A 186 -8.40 16.71 -3.41
CA ALA A 186 -7.74 16.37 -4.67
C ALA A 186 -6.67 17.38 -5.09
N ASP A 187 -6.87 18.66 -4.80
CA ASP A 187 -5.94 19.73 -5.16
C ASP A 187 -4.74 19.84 -4.19
N ASP A 188 -4.86 19.25 -2.99
CA ASP A 188 -3.77 19.12 -2.02
C ASP A 188 -2.79 18.01 -2.40
N LEU A 189 -3.19 17.06 -3.26
CA LEU A 189 -2.33 15.98 -3.74
C LEU A 189 -1.28 16.51 -4.72
N GLY A 190 -0.06 16.70 -4.22
CA GLY A 190 1.05 17.23 -5.01
C GLY A 190 1.64 16.21 -5.97
N ARG A 191 2.06 15.06 -5.48
CA ARG A 191 2.72 13.99 -6.25
C ARG A 191 2.31 12.60 -5.76
N VAL A 192 2.47 11.63 -6.66
CA VAL A 192 2.27 10.22 -6.37
C VAL A 192 3.48 9.44 -6.86
N ILE A 193 4.00 8.55 -6.03
CA ILE A 193 5.11 7.66 -6.34
C ILE A 193 4.65 6.22 -6.15
N THR A 194 4.76 5.40 -7.17
CA THR A 194 4.45 3.98 -7.08
C THR A 194 5.63 3.11 -7.48
N PHE A 195 5.82 2.00 -6.78
CA PHE A 195 6.81 0.98 -7.09
C PHE A 195 6.07 -0.33 -7.36
N GLY A 196 6.23 -0.92 -8.54
CA GLY A 196 5.57 -2.18 -8.90
C GLY A 196 4.05 -2.14 -8.77
N SER A 197 3.42 -1.06 -9.24
CA SER A 197 1.98 -0.85 -9.07
C SER A 197 1.14 -1.83 -9.86
N PRO A 198 0.25 -2.61 -9.23
CA PRO A 198 -0.73 -3.43 -9.93
C PRO A 198 -1.81 -2.60 -10.66
N CYS A 199 -1.81 -1.29 -10.46
CA CYS A 199 -2.78 -0.35 -11.03
C CYS A 199 -2.16 0.63 -12.04
N ARG A 200 -0.98 0.32 -12.58
CA ARG A 200 -0.33 1.18 -13.59
C ARG A 200 -1.16 1.22 -14.88
N PRO A 201 -1.53 2.40 -15.40
CA PRO A 201 -2.18 2.48 -16.70
C PRO A 201 -1.24 2.04 -17.84
N PRO A 202 -1.77 1.56 -18.98
CA PRO A 202 -0.95 1.24 -20.13
C PRO A 202 -0.24 2.47 -20.69
N GLY A 203 0.89 2.26 -21.38
CA GLY A 203 1.63 3.30 -22.08
C GLY A 203 2.82 3.86 -21.31
N ARG A 204 3.29 5.03 -21.78
CA ARG A 204 4.49 5.69 -21.26
C ARG A 204 4.28 6.25 -19.86
N THR A 205 5.24 6.01 -18.96
CA THR A 205 5.25 6.61 -17.62
C THR A 205 5.78 8.05 -17.66
N LEU A 206 5.58 8.82 -16.59
CA LEU A 206 6.18 10.15 -16.45
C LEU A 206 7.73 10.10 -16.34
N LEU A 207 8.30 8.93 -16.04
CA LEU A 207 9.75 8.71 -16.07
C LEU A 207 10.32 8.60 -17.50
N GLY A 208 9.46 8.55 -18.50
CA GLY A 208 9.85 8.50 -19.92
C GLY A 208 10.02 7.09 -20.49
N ASN A 209 10.04 6.04 -19.65
CA ASN A 209 10.01 4.66 -20.10
C ASN A 209 8.60 4.25 -20.59
N ASN A 210 8.54 3.19 -21.40
CA ASN A 210 7.29 2.67 -21.96
C ASN A 210 7.21 1.16 -21.71
N PRO A 211 6.96 0.72 -20.45
CA PRO A 211 6.84 -0.68 -20.14
C PRO A 211 5.66 -1.32 -20.88
N GLN A 212 5.82 -2.58 -21.30
CA GLN A 212 4.73 -3.32 -21.94
C GLN A 212 3.54 -3.51 -21.00
N GLY A 213 2.35 -3.72 -21.59
CA GLY A 213 1.13 -4.06 -20.87
C GLY A 213 0.65 -2.96 -19.91
N ALA A 214 -0.01 -3.40 -18.85
CA ALA A 214 -0.61 -2.56 -17.82
C ALA A 214 -0.51 -3.23 -16.45
N GLY A 215 -1.04 -2.59 -15.43
CA GLY A 215 -1.19 -3.17 -14.09
C GLY A 215 -2.18 -4.32 -14.08
N ILE A 216 -1.82 -5.38 -13.36
CA ILE A 216 -2.54 -6.66 -13.30
C ILE A 216 -3.95 -6.55 -12.69
N SER A 217 -4.25 -5.51 -11.93
CA SER A 217 -5.55 -5.36 -11.25
C SER A 217 -6.71 -4.97 -12.17
N GLY A 218 -6.43 -4.51 -13.41
CA GLY A 218 -7.45 -3.93 -14.28
C GLY A 218 -7.99 -2.57 -13.84
N ASP A 219 -7.80 -2.18 -12.59
CA ASP A 219 -8.11 -0.85 -12.07
C ASP A 219 -6.89 0.07 -12.26
N TYR A 220 -7.08 1.24 -12.87
CA TYR A 220 -5.95 2.10 -13.21
C TYR A 220 -5.97 3.44 -12.48
N THR A 221 -4.78 4.03 -12.32
CA THR A 221 -4.65 5.42 -11.86
C THR A 221 -5.61 6.34 -12.61
N PRO A 222 -6.49 7.08 -11.90
CA PRO A 222 -7.47 7.97 -12.53
C PRO A 222 -6.80 9.02 -13.43
N GLN A 223 -7.41 9.31 -14.58
CA GLN A 223 -6.87 10.23 -15.59
C GLN A 223 -6.45 11.58 -15.01
N ARG A 224 -7.22 12.10 -14.05
CA ARG A 224 -6.96 13.38 -13.37
C ARG A 224 -5.59 13.45 -12.70
N PHE A 225 -5.04 12.30 -12.27
CA PHE A 225 -3.81 12.26 -11.46
C PHE A 225 -2.60 11.68 -12.23
N ARG A 226 -2.77 11.29 -13.50
CA ARG A 226 -1.67 10.70 -14.30
C ARG A 226 -0.54 11.68 -14.57
N ASP A 227 -0.82 12.97 -14.59
CA ASP A 227 0.15 14.06 -14.79
C ASP A 227 1.10 14.29 -13.61
N ARG A 228 0.85 13.63 -12.48
CA ARG A 228 1.62 13.73 -11.23
C ARG A 228 1.98 12.39 -10.60
N THR A 229 1.69 11.27 -11.29
CA THR A 229 2.00 9.91 -10.84
C THR A 229 3.24 9.38 -11.54
N PHE A 230 4.28 9.09 -10.75
CA PHE A 230 5.53 8.50 -11.22
C PHE A 230 5.51 7.01 -10.89
N ASP A 231 5.28 6.19 -11.92
CA ASP A 231 5.27 4.73 -11.80
C ASP A 231 6.67 4.18 -12.05
N PHE A 232 7.30 3.63 -11.03
CA PHE A 232 8.55 2.89 -11.14
C PHE A 232 8.25 1.44 -11.51
N VAL A 233 8.75 1.01 -12.66
CA VAL A 233 8.48 -0.30 -13.26
C VAL A 233 9.80 -0.97 -13.61
N LEU A 234 10.06 -2.14 -13.07
CA LEU A 234 11.18 -3.00 -13.44
C LEU A 234 10.76 -4.00 -14.52
N ASP A 235 11.64 -4.23 -15.48
CA ASP A 235 11.38 -5.18 -16.56
C ASP A 235 11.19 -6.60 -16.02
N GLY A 236 10.08 -7.21 -16.42
CA GLY A 236 9.68 -8.55 -15.99
C GLY A 236 8.92 -8.59 -14.66
N ASP A 237 8.67 -7.45 -14.02
CA ASP A 237 7.73 -7.36 -12.90
C ASP A 237 6.30 -7.48 -13.43
N ILE A 238 5.67 -8.65 -13.16
CA ILE A 238 4.35 -8.98 -13.70
C ILE A 238 3.23 -8.08 -13.17
N TYR A 239 3.39 -7.50 -11.99
CA TYR A 239 2.34 -6.66 -11.39
C TYR A 239 2.06 -5.39 -12.20
N PRO A 240 3.05 -4.60 -12.64
CA PRO A 240 2.84 -3.43 -13.47
C PRO A 240 2.90 -3.68 -14.97
N THR A 241 3.22 -4.91 -15.45
CA THR A 241 3.49 -5.18 -16.88
C THR A 241 2.70 -6.35 -17.46
N THR A 242 1.53 -6.63 -16.91
CA THR A 242 0.64 -7.67 -17.42
C THR A 242 0.13 -7.34 -18.83
N THR A 243 0.12 -8.33 -19.70
CA THR A 243 -0.31 -8.23 -21.11
C THR A 243 -1.51 -9.11 -21.40
N ASP A 244 -2.33 -8.71 -22.39
CA ASP A 244 -3.57 -9.39 -22.77
C ASP A 244 -3.35 -10.83 -23.33
N ASP A 245 -2.12 -11.18 -23.65
CA ASP A 245 -1.73 -12.52 -24.13
C ASP A 245 -1.44 -13.49 -22.97
N THR A 246 -1.71 -13.10 -21.73
CA THR A 246 -1.61 -13.91 -20.52
C THR A 246 -2.95 -14.07 -19.81
N LEU A 247 -3.00 -14.97 -18.82
CA LEU A 247 -4.15 -15.18 -17.92
C LEU A 247 -3.92 -14.53 -16.55
N LEU A 248 -2.94 -13.63 -16.45
CA LEU A 248 -2.51 -13.08 -15.16
C LEU A 248 -3.61 -12.27 -14.46
N GLU A 249 -4.40 -11.48 -15.19
CA GLU A 249 -5.52 -10.72 -14.60
C GLU A 249 -6.55 -11.64 -13.96
N GLN A 250 -6.96 -12.71 -14.68
CA GLN A 250 -7.93 -13.68 -14.16
C GLN A 250 -7.40 -14.40 -12.92
N PHE A 251 -6.09 -14.70 -12.88
CA PHE A 251 -5.47 -15.28 -11.69
C PHE A 251 -5.39 -14.27 -10.54
N TYR A 252 -5.09 -13.02 -10.83
CA TYR A 252 -5.07 -11.97 -9.82
C TYR A 252 -6.44 -11.78 -9.17
N ASP A 253 -7.50 -11.71 -9.97
CA ASP A 253 -8.89 -11.61 -9.48
C ASP A 253 -9.26 -12.76 -8.55
N LEU A 254 -8.88 -13.99 -8.92
CA LEU A 254 -9.10 -15.15 -8.08
C LEU A 254 -8.31 -15.08 -6.77
N LEU A 255 -7.04 -14.65 -6.82
CA LEU A 255 -6.18 -14.55 -5.64
C LEU A 255 -6.63 -13.44 -4.67
N VAL A 256 -7.09 -12.32 -5.22
CA VAL A 256 -7.61 -11.19 -4.44
C VAL A 256 -8.92 -11.51 -3.73
N LEU A 257 -9.78 -12.32 -4.37
CA LEU A 257 -11.10 -12.69 -3.85
C LEU A 257 -11.05 -13.87 -2.88
N ALA A 258 -10.02 -14.71 -2.98
CA ALA A 258 -9.99 -15.95 -2.22
C ALA A 258 -9.08 -15.84 -1.00
N GLU A 259 -9.55 -16.31 0.14
CA GLU A 259 -8.75 -16.77 1.28
C GLU A 259 -7.93 -18.02 0.88
N LEU A 260 -7.19 -17.95 -0.24
CA LEU A 260 -6.57 -19.11 -0.85
C LEU A 260 -5.23 -19.44 -0.19
N SER A 261 -5.14 -20.65 0.31
CA SER A 261 -3.92 -21.24 0.84
C SER A 261 -2.86 -21.47 -0.25
N VAL A 262 -1.57 -21.44 0.13
CA VAL A 262 -0.41 -21.83 -0.71
C VAL A 262 -0.66 -23.10 -1.54
N PRO A 263 -1.28 -24.18 -0.97
CA PRO A 263 -1.58 -25.38 -1.72
C PRO A 263 -2.42 -25.14 -2.97
N PHE A 264 -3.31 -24.16 -2.98
CA PHE A 264 -4.16 -23.90 -4.16
C PHE A 264 -3.39 -23.20 -5.29
N ALA A 265 -2.59 -22.18 -5.00
CA ALA A 265 -1.76 -21.51 -6.01
C ALA A 265 -0.74 -22.49 -6.62
N VAL A 266 -0.13 -23.34 -5.78
CA VAL A 266 0.75 -24.42 -6.22
C VAL A 266 -0.02 -25.46 -7.04
N ALA A 267 -1.24 -25.84 -6.65
CA ALA A 267 -2.08 -26.77 -7.39
C ALA A 267 -2.49 -26.21 -8.76
N VAL A 268 -2.80 -24.92 -8.86
CA VAL A 268 -3.09 -24.24 -10.14
C VAL A 268 -1.84 -24.23 -11.03
N LEU A 269 -0.67 -23.91 -10.50
CA LEU A 269 0.59 -23.95 -11.26
C LEU A 269 0.92 -25.38 -11.70
N GLN A 270 0.78 -26.37 -10.83
CA GLN A 270 0.99 -27.78 -11.16
C GLN A 270 -0.02 -28.29 -12.19
N PHE A 271 -1.28 -27.88 -12.11
CA PHE A 271 -2.31 -28.19 -13.09
C PHE A 271 -1.97 -27.60 -14.47
N LEU A 272 -1.55 -26.35 -14.54
CA LEU A 272 -1.11 -25.69 -15.77
C LEU A 272 0.13 -26.42 -16.32
N GLN A 273 1.11 -26.75 -15.50
CA GLN A 273 2.31 -27.50 -15.91
C GLN A 273 1.95 -28.90 -16.44
N ALA A 274 1.09 -29.63 -15.74
CA ALA A 274 0.66 -30.96 -16.16
C ALA A 274 -0.08 -30.93 -17.49
N ASN A 275 -0.97 -29.94 -17.69
CA ASN A 275 -1.72 -29.83 -18.97
C ASN A 275 -0.84 -29.45 -20.16
N ILE A 276 0.23 -28.69 -19.93
CA ILE A 276 1.16 -28.29 -21.00
C ILE A 276 2.17 -29.40 -21.33
N LEU A 277 2.77 -30.02 -20.29
CA LEU A 277 3.75 -31.08 -20.48
C LEU A 277 3.18 -32.39 -21.04
N PHE A 278 1.88 -32.65 -20.80
CA PHE A 278 1.23 -33.91 -21.20
C PHE A 278 0.20 -33.77 -22.31
N GLY A 279 0.21 -32.64 -23.08
CA GLY A 279 -0.53 -32.54 -24.34
C GLY A 279 -2.01 -32.25 -24.22
N GLY A 280 -2.45 -31.56 -23.19
CA GLY A 280 -3.84 -31.14 -23.05
C GLY A 280 -4.79 -32.27 -22.63
N LEU A 281 -6.09 -31.93 -22.54
CA LEU A 281 -7.18 -32.84 -22.07
C LEU A 281 -7.37 -34.15 -22.86
N GLY A 282 -6.57 -34.39 -23.89
CA GLY A 282 -6.62 -35.59 -24.76
C GLY A 282 -5.51 -36.61 -24.50
N GLY A 283 -4.55 -36.36 -23.61
CA GLY A 283 -3.46 -37.30 -23.29
C GLY A 283 -3.90 -38.44 -22.35
N PRO A 284 -3.08 -39.53 -22.21
CA PRO A 284 -3.42 -40.69 -21.39
C PRO A 284 -3.65 -40.40 -19.90
N LEU A 285 -3.22 -39.21 -19.41
CA LEU A 285 -3.40 -38.74 -18.02
C LEU A 285 -4.53 -37.70 -17.88
N GLY A 286 -5.25 -37.38 -18.95
CA GLY A 286 -6.36 -36.41 -18.93
C GLY A 286 -7.51 -36.80 -17.99
N ASN A 287 -7.62 -38.07 -17.64
CA ASN A 287 -8.61 -38.57 -16.67
C ASN A 287 -8.21 -38.38 -15.23
N VAL A 288 -6.90 -38.30 -14.93
CA VAL A 288 -6.42 -38.07 -13.55
C VAL A 288 -6.55 -36.59 -13.14
N GLY A 289 -6.36 -35.66 -14.09
CA GLY A 289 -6.54 -34.23 -13.87
C GLY A 289 -7.98 -33.80 -13.62
N ARG A 290 -8.98 -34.61 -14.11
CA ARG A 290 -10.40 -34.34 -13.87
C ARG A 290 -10.89 -34.59 -12.45
N MET A 291 -10.16 -35.36 -11.64
CA MET A 291 -10.59 -35.75 -10.30
C MET A 291 -10.14 -34.78 -9.21
N THR A 292 -9.24 -33.82 -9.46
CA THR A 292 -8.63 -32.97 -8.42
C THR A 292 -8.82 -31.46 -8.62
N VAL A 293 -9.52 -31.03 -9.69
CA VAL A 293 -9.76 -29.60 -9.93
C VAL A 293 -11.02 -29.18 -9.19
N PRO A 294 -10.95 -28.24 -8.24
CA PRO A 294 -12.14 -27.69 -7.58
C PRO A 294 -13.10 -27.10 -8.63
N THR A 295 -14.38 -27.29 -8.41
CA THR A 295 -15.50 -26.82 -9.26
C THR A 295 -15.44 -25.31 -9.60
N ALA A 296 -14.67 -24.55 -8.86
CA ALA A 296 -14.41 -23.13 -9.11
C ALA A 296 -13.71 -22.85 -10.46
N LEU A 297 -12.95 -23.82 -11.00
CA LEU A 297 -12.32 -23.69 -12.33
C LEU A 297 -13.21 -24.20 -13.48
N SER A 298 -14.33 -24.86 -13.20
CA SER A 298 -15.28 -25.30 -14.22
C SER A 298 -16.05 -24.17 -14.90
N GLY A 299 -15.98 -22.94 -14.36
CA GLY A 299 -16.53 -21.72 -14.97
C GLY A 299 -15.66 -21.11 -16.08
N PHE A 300 -14.42 -21.57 -16.24
CA PHE A 300 -13.54 -21.16 -17.32
C PHE A 300 -13.82 -22.02 -18.56
N GLY A 301 -14.80 -21.62 -19.36
CA GLY A 301 -15.12 -22.25 -20.64
C GLY A 301 -13.95 -22.13 -21.61
N GLY A 302 -13.13 -23.20 -21.71
CA GLY A 302 -12.02 -23.31 -22.65
C GLY A 302 -10.83 -22.39 -22.31
N VAL A 303 -9.88 -22.88 -21.50
CA VAL A 303 -8.61 -22.19 -21.27
C VAL A 303 -7.90 -22.02 -22.61
N ASP A 304 -7.60 -20.77 -22.99
CA ASP A 304 -6.76 -20.48 -24.14
C ASP A 304 -5.35 -21.05 -23.89
N PHE A 305 -5.04 -22.13 -24.61
CA PHE A 305 -3.78 -22.86 -24.47
C PHE A 305 -2.55 -21.95 -24.71
N VAL A 306 -2.64 -21.06 -25.70
CA VAL A 306 -1.53 -20.14 -26.02
C VAL A 306 -1.30 -19.17 -24.86
N LYS A 307 -2.37 -18.61 -24.32
CA LYS A 307 -2.28 -17.73 -23.13
C LYS A 307 -1.78 -18.50 -21.91
N ALA A 308 -2.20 -19.74 -21.70
CA ALA A 308 -1.71 -20.57 -20.60
C ALA A 308 -0.18 -20.82 -20.70
N VAL A 309 0.33 -21.18 -21.88
CA VAL A 309 1.77 -21.35 -22.13
C VAL A 309 2.53 -20.03 -21.87
N ARG A 310 2.01 -18.92 -22.40
CA ARG A 310 2.62 -17.61 -22.21
C ARG A 310 2.64 -17.20 -20.74
N THR A 311 1.55 -17.41 -20.02
CA THR A 311 1.46 -17.14 -18.57
C THR A 311 2.54 -17.91 -17.81
N MET A 312 2.73 -19.19 -18.12
CA MET A 312 3.78 -19.99 -17.45
C MET A 312 5.19 -19.49 -17.74
N GLN A 313 5.47 -19.08 -18.98
CA GLN A 313 6.77 -18.51 -19.31
C GLN A 313 7.04 -17.25 -18.48
N VAL A 314 6.10 -16.31 -18.50
CA VAL A 314 6.20 -15.03 -17.79
C VAL A 314 6.32 -15.26 -16.27
N VAL A 315 5.50 -16.15 -15.69
CA VAL A 315 5.59 -16.48 -14.26
C VAL A 315 6.92 -17.17 -13.92
N SER A 316 7.40 -18.08 -14.78
CA SER A 316 8.68 -18.74 -14.54
C SER A 316 9.86 -17.76 -14.56
N GLU A 317 9.90 -16.86 -15.55
CA GLU A 317 10.91 -15.79 -15.60
C GLU A 317 10.82 -14.85 -14.39
N PHE A 318 9.60 -14.49 -14.00
CA PHE A 318 9.36 -13.67 -12.80
C PHE A 318 9.88 -14.37 -11.53
N LEU A 319 9.58 -15.65 -11.33
CA LEU A 319 10.03 -16.39 -10.14
C LEU A 319 11.56 -16.56 -10.08
N ILE A 320 12.21 -16.72 -11.23
CA ILE A 320 13.68 -16.85 -11.31
C ILE A 320 14.37 -15.52 -11.02
N ARG A 321 13.90 -14.42 -11.62
CA ARG A 321 14.53 -13.10 -11.52
C ARG A 321 14.03 -12.30 -10.32
N ASN A 322 12.79 -12.53 -9.91
CA ASN A 322 12.06 -11.85 -8.85
C ASN A 322 12.20 -10.31 -8.87
N PRO A 323 11.98 -9.64 -10.01
CA PRO A 323 12.25 -8.20 -10.15
C PRO A 323 11.46 -7.35 -9.17
N HIS A 324 10.31 -7.84 -8.70
CA HIS A 324 9.41 -7.14 -7.80
C HIS A 324 10.06 -6.68 -6.50
N VAL A 325 11.06 -7.39 -5.99
CA VAL A 325 11.75 -7.05 -4.73
C VAL A 325 12.99 -6.18 -4.92
N HIS A 326 13.39 -5.86 -6.16
CA HIS A 326 14.67 -5.21 -6.48
C HIS A 326 14.59 -3.71 -6.76
N TYR A 327 13.53 -3.01 -6.32
CA TYR A 327 13.41 -1.56 -6.47
C TYR A 327 14.46 -0.74 -5.72
N HIS A 328 15.15 -1.37 -4.74
CA HIS A 328 16.30 -0.79 -4.03
C HIS A 328 17.65 -1.05 -4.74
N ASP A 329 17.76 -2.11 -5.52
CA ASP A 329 19.07 -2.67 -5.89
C ASP A 329 19.39 -2.50 -7.37
N TRP A 330 18.35 -2.58 -8.25
CA TRP A 330 18.60 -2.56 -9.70
C TRP A 330 18.64 -1.14 -10.25
N PRO A 331 19.77 -0.73 -10.89
CA PRO A 331 19.95 0.62 -11.42
C PRO A 331 19.32 0.79 -12.80
N ASN A 332 17.98 0.59 -12.89
CA ASN A 332 17.24 0.62 -14.16
C ASN A 332 16.72 2.02 -14.55
N PHE A 333 17.01 3.06 -13.77
CA PHE A 333 16.49 4.41 -13.98
C PHE A 333 17.63 5.39 -14.17
N ASP A 334 18.16 5.49 -15.39
CA ASP A 334 19.31 6.33 -15.74
C ASP A 334 20.55 6.07 -14.85
N GLY A 335 20.82 4.79 -14.56
CA GLY A 335 21.93 4.37 -13.69
C GLY A 335 21.63 4.44 -12.18
N HIS A 336 20.42 4.82 -11.82
CA HIS A 336 19.95 4.88 -10.43
C HIS A 336 18.96 3.74 -10.12
N THR A 337 18.86 3.37 -8.85
CA THR A 337 17.75 2.53 -8.37
C THR A 337 16.43 3.32 -8.37
N ALA A 338 15.30 2.64 -8.29
CA ALA A 338 14.02 3.31 -8.22
C ALA A 338 13.92 4.24 -6.99
N VAL A 339 14.44 3.80 -5.84
CA VAL A 339 14.46 4.58 -4.60
C VAL A 339 15.32 5.83 -4.73
N GLU A 340 16.53 5.72 -5.32
CA GLU A 340 17.40 6.87 -5.55
C GLU A 340 16.76 7.88 -6.51
N ARG A 341 16.17 7.40 -7.59
CA ARG A 341 15.52 8.26 -8.59
C ARG A 341 14.27 8.94 -8.01
N ALA A 342 13.48 8.26 -7.18
CA ALA A 342 12.34 8.85 -6.50
C ALA A 342 12.77 9.96 -5.52
N LYS A 343 13.86 9.76 -4.77
CA LYS A 343 14.45 10.81 -3.90
C LYS A 343 14.88 12.05 -4.72
N GLN A 344 15.56 11.85 -5.85
CA GLN A 344 15.96 12.97 -6.72
C GLN A 344 14.75 13.76 -7.22
N LEU A 345 13.75 13.07 -7.80
CA LEU A 345 12.53 13.70 -8.31
C LEU A 345 11.82 14.55 -7.25
N LEU A 346 11.72 14.04 -6.02
CA LEU A 346 11.04 14.74 -4.96
C LEU A 346 11.87 15.90 -4.39
N ARG A 347 13.21 15.81 -4.41
CA ARG A 347 14.09 16.94 -4.05
C ARG A 347 13.93 18.12 -4.98
N ASP A 348 13.71 17.88 -6.28
CA ASP A 348 13.54 18.93 -7.28
C ASP A 348 12.23 19.71 -7.11
N ILE A 349 11.22 19.12 -6.46
CA ILE A 349 9.88 19.68 -6.32
C ILE A 349 9.49 20.02 -4.88
N THR A 350 10.30 19.65 -3.90
CA THR A 350 10.11 20.00 -2.48
C THR A 350 11.29 20.85 -2.00
N SER A 351 11.02 22.02 -1.46
CA SER A 351 12.06 22.85 -0.83
C SER A 351 12.23 22.47 0.65
N PRO A 352 13.46 22.47 1.19
CA PRO A 352 13.67 22.41 2.62
C PRO A 352 13.08 23.68 3.26
N ILE A 353 12.39 23.52 4.40
CA ILE A 353 11.87 24.62 5.22
C ILE A 353 12.75 24.79 6.45
#